data_d0ffdede39eab9163de3b19b8068f77e
#
_entry.id   d0ffdede39eab9163de3b19b8068f77e
#
_cell.length_a   1.000
_cell.length_b   1.000
_cell.length_c   1.000
_cell.angle_alpha   90.00
_cell.angle_beta   90.00
_cell.angle_gamma   90.00
#
_symmetry.space_group_name_H-M   'P 1'
#
loop_
_entity.id
_entity.type
_entity.pdbx_description
1 polymer ?
#
loop_
_entity_poly.entity_id
_entity_poly.type
_entity_poly.pdbx_seq_one_letter_code
_entity_poly.pdbx_strand_id
1 'polypeptide(L)'
;MKKLFTKRLLSILLVATFVLTSLLIASCKSTSNVSTTQISKEELLVANSDPALNRQKVQNRTIMQVWCWSFNTIKENLPDIAKAGFKAIQTSPINACREGDEKGMALMSNTRTGGKWYYHYQPIAWKIGNYQLGTREEFKAMCEEAEKYGISVIVDVLTNHTSSYLPDVLPEFIEAVGGKDKLLHANGQNPIRNWSNRYEGTTGKMGGLPDVNTENPLFQDYFMDYMNDTILCGADGFRFDTAKHIGLPDDPRDDYSKDNDFWPIFTGKKAINGKMLSRADELFLYGEVLQGSNAREKDYTEFVSVTASNYGGNLRRAIQQKNLGLGIIEDWNHPANPDKLVTWIESHDTYANQGESAKMTHFQLRAGWAIITARQYGTPLFFSRPQGAEATQFPGVSQIGDKGNDEFMHPEVVAVNKFRDAMVGEGEKFSNGTTRQTLIIERGNKGVVIVNLKDGTEQIKHKVGLADGEYIDHANGIKFKVQDGILTGKIKASKIAVIY
;
A
#
# COMPACT_ATOMS: atom_id res chain seq x y z
N MET A 1 -0.77 73.30 3.11
CA MET A 1 -1.38 74.07 1.99
C MET A 1 -1.95 73.11 1.00
N LYS A 2 -3.25 73.13 0.93
CA LYS A 2 -4.10 73.28 -0.26
C LYS A 2 -3.86 72.15 -1.31
N LYS A 3 -4.78 71.36 -1.68
CA LYS A 3 -6.23 71.37 -1.96
C LYS A 3 -6.34 70.31 -3.03
N LEU A 4 -7.16 69.34 -2.83
CA LEU A 4 -8.58 69.21 -3.29
C LEU A 4 -8.75 69.02 -4.80
N PHE A 5 -9.44 68.02 -5.15
CA PHE A 5 -10.79 67.76 -5.59
C PHE A 5 -10.73 66.85 -6.84
N THR A 6 -11.41 65.87 -6.83
CA THR A 6 -12.76 65.33 -7.00
C THR A 6 -13.08 64.87 -8.41
N LYS A 7 -13.67 63.79 -8.42
CA LYS A 7 -14.98 63.28 -8.89
C LYS A 7 -15.02 62.52 -10.20
N ARG A 8 -15.54 61.31 -10.03
CA ARG A 8 -16.81 60.80 -10.60
C ARG A 8 -16.81 60.53 -12.13
N LEU A 9 -17.34 59.57 -12.61
CA LEU A 9 -18.47 58.64 -12.53
C LEU A 9 -18.68 57.97 -13.89
N LEU A 10 -19.20 56.76 -13.85
CA LEU A 10 -20.20 56.11 -14.70
C LEU A 10 -19.78 55.70 -16.12
N SER A 11 -19.86 54.47 -16.39
CA SER A 11 -20.99 53.59 -16.75
C SER A 11 -20.98 53.12 -18.17
N ILE A 12 -21.38 51.89 -18.35
CA ILE A 12 -22.24 51.27 -19.37
C ILE A 12 -21.53 50.61 -20.58
N LEU A 13 -21.59 49.27 -20.50
CA LEU A 13 -22.13 48.31 -21.49
C LEU A 13 -21.97 48.65 -23.00
N LEU A 14 -21.39 47.75 -23.75
CA LEU A 14 -22.14 47.02 -24.80
C LEU A 14 -21.32 45.90 -25.42
N VAL A 15 -22.02 44.80 -25.57
CA VAL A 15 -21.80 43.60 -26.35
C VAL A 15 -21.58 43.97 -27.84
N ALA A 16 -20.67 43.26 -28.50
CA ALA A 16 -20.95 42.77 -29.87
C ALA A 16 -19.82 41.83 -30.35
N THR A 17 -20.21 40.63 -30.60
CA THR A 17 -19.72 39.65 -31.56
C THR A 17 -19.19 40.24 -32.86
N PHE A 18 -18.05 39.72 -33.36
CA PHE A 18 -17.92 39.42 -34.80
C PHE A 18 -16.96 38.27 -35.05
N VAL A 19 -17.37 37.44 -35.96
CA VAL A 19 -16.88 36.17 -36.45
C VAL A 19 -16.08 36.40 -37.75
N LEU A 20 -15.23 35.39 -38.10
CA LEU A 20 -14.68 35.03 -39.40
C LEU A 20 -13.36 35.71 -39.81
N THR A 21 -12.47 35.02 -40.29
CA THR A 21 -12.10 33.94 -41.20
C THR A 21 -10.63 34.04 -41.59
N SER A 22 -9.99 32.90 -41.52
CA SER A 22 -9.07 32.26 -42.44
C SER A 22 -7.97 33.05 -43.17
N LEU A 23 -6.75 32.51 -43.10
CA LEU A 23 -6.04 31.98 -44.29
C LEU A 23 -4.84 31.15 -43.91
N LEU A 24 -4.76 29.98 -44.51
CA LEU A 24 -3.67 29.04 -44.51
C LEU A 24 -2.33 29.63 -44.99
N ILE A 25 -1.23 29.32 -44.33
CA ILE A 25 0.04 29.06 -45.00
C ILE A 25 0.64 27.81 -44.41
N ALA A 26 0.72 26.76 -45.21
CA ALA A 26 1.44 25.54 -44.94
C ALA A 26 2.94 25.76 -44.97
N SER A 27 3.63 25.38 -43.91
CA SER A 27 5.04 25.12 -43.96
C SER A 27 5.32 23.82 -43.20
N CYS A 28 5.55 22.75 -43.93
CA CYS A 28 6.06 21.48 -43.43
C CYS A 28 7.42 21.70 -42.77
N LYS A 29 7.47 21.51 -41.45
CA LYS A 29 8.66 21.03 -40.75
C LYS A 29 8.23 19.91 -39.86
N SER A 30 8.63 18.69 -40.25
CA SER A 30 8.50 17.50 -39.43
C SER A 30 9.38 17.63 -38.19
N THR A 31 8.77 17.89 -37.05
CA THR A 31 9.33 17.61 -35.75
C THR A 31 8.46 16.53 -35.13
N SER A 32 9.03 15.38 -34.94
CA SER A 32 8.44 14.28 -34.20
C SER A 32 8.19 14.73 -32.76
N ASN A 33 6.99 15.24 -32.50
CA ASN A 33 6.48 15.40 -31.15
C ASN A 33 6.18 14.00 -30.60
N VAL A 34 7.05 13.50 -29.74
CA VAL A 34 6.67 12.48 -28.78
C VAL A 34 5.57 13.12 -27.92
N SER A 35 4.33 12.79 -28.21
CA SER A 35 3.20 13.15 -27.39
C SER A 35 3.34 12.42 -26.05
N THR A 36 3.96 13.07 -25.09
CA THR A 36 3.65 12.76 -23.69
C THR A 36 2.19 13.14 -23.52
N THR A 37 1.32 12.15 -23.55
CA THR A 37 -0.09 12.33 -23.19
C THR A 37 -0.10 12.85 -21.76
N GLN A 38 -0.19 14.15 -21.60
CA GLN A 38 -0.53 14.74 -20.30
C GLN A 38 -1.95 14.26 -20.02
N ILE A 39 -2.07 13.32 -19.10
CA ILE A 39 -3.36 12.91 -18.55
C ILE A 39 -3.98 14.18 -18.01
N SER A 40 -5.14 14.57 -18.54
CA SER A 40 -5.84 15.76 -18.09
C SER A 40 -6.24 15.60 -16.61
N LYS A 41 -6.38 16.71 -15.92
CA LYS A 41 -6.85 16.70 -14.52
C LYS A 41 -8.20 15.99 -14.38
N GLU A 42 -9.04 16.05 -15.43
CA GLU A 42 -10.34 15.39 -15.51
C GLU A 42 -10.25 13.88 -15.69
N GLU A 43 -9.23 13.36 -16.37
CA GLU A 43 -8.97 11.91 -16.47
C GLU A 43 -8.43 11.31 -15.15
N LEU A 44 -7.88 12.14 -14.27
CA LEU A 44 -7.47 11.73 -12.92
C LEU A 44 -8.62 11.79 -11.92
N LEU A 45 -9.68 12.57 -12.20
CA LEU A 45 -10.88 12.68 -11.39
C LEU A 45 -11.83 11.55 -11.77
N VAL A 46 -11.75 10.42 -11.10
CA VAL A 46 -12.72 9.33 -11.27
C VAL A 46 -13.75 9.43 -10.17
N ALA A 47 -14.93 9.94 -10.51
CA ALA A 47 -16.09 9.80 -9.65
C ALA A 47 -16.49 8.31 -9.60
N ASN A 48 -16.15 7.60 -8.53
CA ASN A 48 -16.57 6.23 -8.34
C ASN A 48 -17.90 6.20 -7.60
N SER A 49 -18.95 5.93 -8.34
CA SER A 49 -20.29 5.74 -7.78
C SER A 49 -20.64 4.27 -7.53
N ASP A 50 -19.78 3.31 -7.90
CA ASP A 50 -20.05 1.89 -7.74
C ASP A 50 -19.13 1.25 -6.67
N PRO A 51 -19.70 0.85 -5.53
CA PRO A 51 -18.98 0.25 -4.41
C PRO A 51 -18.25 -1.05 -4.73
N ALA A 52 -18.86 -1.91 -5.55
CA ALA A 52 -18.23 -3.18 -5.98
C ALA A 52 -16.98 -2.95 -6.82
N LEU A 53 -16.94 -1.84 -7.60
CA LEU A 53 -15.77 -1.43 -8.35
C LEU A 53 -14.61 -0.96 -7.46
N ASN A 54 -14.88 -0.40 -6.29
CA ASN A 54 -13.82 0.06 -5.37
C ASN A 54 -13.00 -1.09 -4.84
N ARG A 55 -13.63 -2.20 -4.40
CA ARG A 55 -12.92 -3.39 -3.93
C ARG A 55 -12.12 -4.07 -5.06
N GLN A 56 -12.73 -4.27 -6.21
CA GLN A 56 -12.04 -4.79 -7.39
C GLN A 56 -10.89 -3.88 -7.83
N LYS A 57 -11.08 -2.57 -7.70
CA LYS A 57 -10.08 -1.57 -8.03
C LYS A 57 -8.82 -1.74 -7.19
N VAL A 58 -8.92 -1.92 -5.87
CA VAL A 58 -7.74 -2.15 -5.02
C VAL A 58 -7.14 -3.53 -5.27
N GLN A 59 -7.93 -4.57 -5.31
CA GLN A 59 -7.47 -5.95 -5.48
C GLN A 59 -6.67 -6.16 -6.78
N ASN A 60 -7.08 -5.52 -7.87
CA ASN A 60 -6.43 -5.65 -9.17
C ASN A 60 -5.35 -4.59 -9.45
N ARG A 61 -5.10 -3.67 -8.51
CA ARG A 61 -4.26 -2.48 -8.69
C ARG A 61 -3.05 -2.48 -7.75
N THR A 62 -2.46 -1.34 -7.57
CA THR A 62 -1.25 -1.15 -6.76
C THR A 62 -1.55 -0.31 -5.54
N ILE A 63 -1.02 -0.71 -4.39
CA ILE A 63 -1.07 0.03 -3.13
C ILE A 63 0.30 0.66 -2.88
N MET A 64 0.35 1.93 -2.46
CA MET A 64 1.55 2.58 -1.95
C MET A 64 1.46 2.73 -0.44
N GLN A 65 2.34 2.08 0.31
CA GLN A 65 2.46 2.30 1.74
C GLN A 65 3.22 3.60 1.99
N VAL A 66 2.48 4.63 2.41
CA VAL A 66 2.99 5.97 2.74
C VAL A 66 3.44 6.00 4.21
N TRP A 67 4.48 5.20 4.50
CA TRP A 67 4.92 4.90 5.84
C TRP A 67 5.44 6.13 6.57
N CYS A 68 4.84 6.42 7.72
CA CYS A 68 5.14 7.57 8.57
C CYS A 68 4.88 8.96 7.96
N TRP A 69 4.21 9.07 6.80
CA TRP A 69 3.83 10.37 6.27
C TRP A 69 2.66 10.94 7.08
N SER A 70 2.67 12.23 7.39
CA SER A 70 1.52 12.89 8.00
C SER A 70 0.35 12.99 7.01
N PHE A 71 -0.87 13.17 7.52
CA PHE A 71 -2.05 13.31 6.67
C PHE A 71 -1.93 14.49 5.70
N ASN A 72 -1.36 15.61 6.14
CA ASN A 72 -1.11 16.75 5.27
C ASN A 72 -0.06 16.46 4.21
N THR A 73 1.04 15.78 4.58
CA THR A 73 2.05 15.35 3.62
C THR A 73 1.48 14.41 2.57
N ILE A 74 0.63 13.46 2.97
CA ILE A 74 -0.05 12.57 2.02
C ILE A 74 -0.93 13.41 1.08
N LYS A 75 -1.80 14.27 1.63
CA LYS A 75 -2.72 15.11 0.86
C LYS A 75 -2.01 15.95 -0.20
N GLU A 76 -0.89 16.56 0.14
CA GLU A 76 -0.08 17.40 -0.77
C GLU A 76 0.55 16.60 -1.91
N ASN A 77 0.82 15.30 -1.72
CA ASN A 77 1.49 14.45 -2.69
C ASN A 77 0.54 13.52 -3.47
N LEU A 78 -0.77 13.54 -3.22
CA LEU A 78 -1.75 12.73 -3.96
C LEU A 78 -1.70 12.94 -5.49
N PRO A 79 -1.48 14.15 -6.02
CA PRO A 79 -1.33 14.34 -7.46
C PRO A 79 -0.17 13.52 -8.06
N ASP A 80 0.98 13.49 -7.39
CA ASP A 80 2.14 12.74 -7.85
C ASP A 80 1.94 11.22 -7.70
N ILE A 81 1.29 10.79 -6.62
CA ILE A 81 0.92 9.38 -6.41
C ILE A 81 -0.03 8.90 -7.51
N ALA A 82 -1.06 9.70 -7.84
CA ALA A 82 -1.98 9.40 -8.95
C ALA A 82 -1.26 9.35 -10.31
N LYS A 83 -0.38 10.33 -10.59
CA LYS A 83 0.42 10.39 -11.81
C LYS A 83 1.35 9.17 -11.93
N ALA A 84 1.88 8.69 -10.81
CA ALA A 84 2.68 7.47 -10.76
C ALA A 84 1.84 6.19 -10.99
N GLY A 85 0.52 6.28 -11.07
CA GLY A 85 -0.38 5.18 -11.40
C GLY A 85 -0.81 4.34 -10.21
N PHE A 86 -0.54 4.75 -8.98
CA PHE A 86 -1.09 4.09 -7.80
C PHE A 86 -2.59 4.38 -7.67
N LYS A 87 -3.35 3.36 -7.26
CA LYS A 87 -4.81 3.44 -7.09
C LYS A 87 -5.25 3.30 -5.64
N ALA A 88 -4.33 3.01 -4.76
CA ALA A 88 -4.56 3.02 -3.33
C ALA A 88 -3.30 3.47 -2.59
N ILE A 89 -3.50 4.07 -1.42
CA ILE A 89 -2.47 4.30 -0.42
C ILE A 89 -2.79 3.49 0.83
N GLN A 90 -1.74 3.12 1.58
CA GLN A 90 -1.88 2.58 2.92
C GLN A 90 -1.18 3.53 3.90
N THR A 91 -1.92 4.03 4.87
CA THR A 91 -1.39 4.89 5.94
C THR A 91 -0.63 4.05 6.98
N SER A 92 0.20 4.69 7.80
CA SER A 92 0.56 4.15 9.11
C SER A 92 -0.66 4.18 10.04
N PRO A 93 -0.61 3.48 11.20
CA PRO A 93 -1.73 3.48 12.15
C PRO A 93 -2.14 4.87 12.59
N ILE A 94 -3.43 5.18 12.46
CA ILE A 94 -3.99 6.52 12.70
C ILE A 94 -4.57 6.71 14.11
N ASN A 95 -4.57 5.66 14.93
CA ASN A 95 -5.12 5.66 16.27
C ASN A 95 -4.28 6.53 17.24
N ALA A 96 -4.89 6.91 18.38
CA ALA A 96 -4.14 7.48 19.49
C ALA A 96 -3.05 6.50 19.93
N CYS A 97 -1.83 6.97 20.05
CA CYS A 97 -0.66 6.13 20.26
C CYS A 97 0.22 6.65 21.41
N ARG A 98 1.14 5.80 21.83
CA ARG A 98 2.17 6.18 22.79
C ARG A 98 2.90 7.45 22.33
N GLU A 99 3.08 8.41 23.26
CA GLU A 99 3.74 9.69 22.95
C GLU A 99 5.23 9.69 23.34
N GLY A 100 5.61 8.89 24.32
CA GLY A 100 6.91 8.98 24.96
C GLY A 100 7.07 10.25 25.79
N ASP A 101 8.26 10.43 26.37
CA ASP A 101 8.48 11.55 27.32
C ASP A 101 8.56 12.92 26.64
N GLU A 102 8.94 13.00 25.35
CA GLU A 102 9.20 14.25 24.63
C GLU A 102 8.45 14.43 23.30
N LYS A 103 7.51 13.55 22.98
CA LYS A 103 6.74 13.60 21.70
C LYS A 103 7.64 13.83 20.48
N GLY A 104 8.79 13.17 20.44
CA GLY A 104 9.76 13.37 19.37
C GLY A 104 9.32 12.78 18.04
N MET A 105 9.84 13.34 16.94
CA MET A 105 9.47 12.99 15.57
C MET A 105 10.55 12.22 14.81
N ALA A 106 11.69 11.87 15.43
CA ALA A 106 12.71 11.07 14.76
C ALA A 106 12.17 9.68 14.41
N LEU A 107 12.42 9.22 13.20
CA LEU A 107 12.04 7.85 12.75
C LEU A 107 12.67 6.79 13.65
N MET A 108 13.95 6.93 13.96
CA MET A 108 14.67 6.07 14.88
C MET A 108 15.62 6.92 15.70
N SER A 109 15.57 6.77 17.02
CA SER A 109 16.44 7.50 17.92
C SER A 109 17.18 6.53 18.83
N ASN A 110 18.47 6.80 19.04
CA ASN A 110 19.29 6.10 20.02
C ASN A 110 19.07 6.62 21.44
N THR A 111 18.30 7.70 21.58
CA THR A 111 17.92 8.28 22.89
C THR A 111 16.51 7.82 23.27
N ARG A 112 16.25 7.67 24.56
CA ARG A 112 14.94 7.28 25.11
C ARG A 112 13.83 8.26 24.72
N THR A 113 14.18 9.50 24.42
CA THR A 113 13.30 10.67 24.27
C THR A 113 13.08 11.11 22.81
N GLY A 114 13.78 10.55 21.84
CA GLY A 114 13.82 11.13 20.49
C GLY A 114 12.82 10.58 19.51
N GLY A 115 11.55 10.40 19.77
CA GLY A 115 10.52 9.90 18.84
C GLY A 115 10.91 8.59 18.14
N LYS A 116 9.94 7.79 17.76
CA LYS A 116 10.22 6.50 17.12
C LYS A 116 9.04 6.12 16.24
N TRP A 117 9.32 5.66 15.05
CA TRP A 117 8.32 5.23 14.07
C TRP A 117 7.31 4.21 14.64
N TYR A 118 7.73 3.32 15.55
CA TYR A 118 6.88 2.26 16.09
C TYR A 118 5.95 2.72 17.21
N TYR A 119 5.94 4.00 17.59
CA TYR A 119 5.01 4.50 18.62
C TYR A 119 3.56 4.46 18.14
N HIS A 120 3.27 4.74 16.86
CA HIS A 120 1.91 4.58 16.36
C HIS A 120 1.47 3.11 16.21
N TYR A 121 2.40 2.15 16.32
CA TYR A 121 2.09 0.73 16.53
C TYR A 121 1.89 0.36 18.01
N GLN A 122 1.79 1.32 18.90
CA GLN A 122 1.49 1.14 20.33
C GLN A 122 0.24 1.94 20.71
N PRO A 123 -0.97 1.40 20.43
CA PRO A 123 -2.22 2.10 20.71
C PRO A 123 -2.45 2.29 22.20
N ILE A 124 -2.99 3.47 22.54
CA ILE A 124 -3.42 3.83 23.89
C ILE A 124 -4.94 4.01 23.96
N ALA A 125 -5.58 4.18 22.82
CA ALA A 125 -7.02 4.13 22.57
C ALA A 125 -7.27 4.07 21.06
N TRP A 126 -8.43 3.60 20.65
CA TRP A 126 -8.86 3.61 19.25
C TRP A 126 -9.77 4.81 18.99
N LYS A 127 -9.15 5.92 18.67
CA LYS A 127 -9.74 7.17 18.16
C LYS A 127 -8.80 7.76 17.11
N ILE A 128 -9.36 8.38 16.07
CA ILE A 128 -8.57 8.91 14.95
C ILE A 128 -7.71 10.10 15.42
N GLY A 129 -6.45 10.05 15.04
CA GLY A 129 -5.47 11.12 15.27
C GLY A 129 -4.45 10.80 16.33
N ASN A 130 -3.23 11.22 16.06
CA ASN A 130 -2.11 11.16 16.98
C ASN A 130 -1.12 12.31 16.67
N TYR A 131 -0.22 12.58 17.61
CA TYR A 131 0.73 13.69 17.49
C TYR A 131 1.74 13.53 16.33
N GLN A 132 1.92 12.33 15.81
CA GLN A 132 2.88 12.03 14.74
C GLN A 132 2.31 12.24 13.35
N LEU A 133 1.03 11.92 13.13
CA LEU A 133 0.43 11.88 11.80
C LEU A 133 -0.58 13.00 11.54
N GLY A 134 -1.24 13.49 12.60
CA GLY A 134 -2.22 14.58 12.50
C GLY A 134 -3.54 14.29 13.18
N THR A 135 -4.50 15.19 12.99
CA THR A 135 -5.84 15.15 13.59
C THR A 135 -6.84 14.36 12.75
N ARG A 136 -8.03 14.11 13.33
CA ARG A 136 -9.16 13.50 12.62
C ARG A 136 -9.61 14.33 11.41
N GLU A 137 -9.62 15.66 11.56
CA GLU A 137 -10.01 16.61 10.52
C GLU A 137 -9.02 16.59 9.35
N GLU A 138 -7.73 16.51 9.66
CA GLU A 138 -6.67 16.39 8.65
C GLU A 138 -6.74 15.04 7.92
N PHE A 139 -7.05 13.94 8.63
CA PHE A 139 -7.29 12.62 8.04
C PHE A 139 -8.48 12.67 7.08
N LYS A 140 -9.62 13.25 7.51
CA LYS A 140 -10.81 13.42 6.67
C LYS A 140 -10.49 14.25 5.42
N ALA A 141 -9.81 15.38 5.57
CA ALA A 141 -9.42 16.23 4.45
C ALA A 141 -8.46 15.53 3.46
N MET A 142 -7.60 14.64 3.95
CA MET A 142 -6.74 13.79 3.11
C MET A 142 -7.58 12.78 2.32
N CYS A 143 -8.54 12.11 2.95
CA CYS A 143 -9.43 11.15 2.27
C CYS A 143 -10.27 11.84 1.19
N GLU A 144 -10.87 12.99 1.49
CA GLU A 144 -11.63 13.79 0.52
C GLU A 144 -10.78 14.23 -0.68
N GLU A 145 -9.51 14.53 -0.46
CA GLU A 145 -8.59 14.85 -1.56
C GLU A 145 -8.23 13.58 -2.36
N ALA A 146 -7.98 12.44 -1.69
CA ALA A 146 -7.65 11.16 -2.34
C ALA A 146 -8.77 10.71 -3.29
N GLU A 147 -10.03 10.89 -2.89
CA GLU A 147 -11.19 10.57 -3.72
C GLU A 147 -11.16 11.33 -5.05
N LYS A 148 -10.77 12.62 -5.06
CA LYS A 148 -10.67 13.43 -6.29
C LYS A 148 -9.70 12.86 -7.31
N TYR A 149 -8.68 12.14 -6.87
CA TYR A 149 -7.70 11.45 -7.71
C TYR A 149 -8.03 9.98 -7.95
N GLY A 150 -9.17 9.51 -7.45
CA GLY A 150 -9.56 8.10 -7.54
C GLY A 150 -8.60 7.16 -6.81
N ILE A 151 -7.98 7.63 -5.73
CA ILE A 151 -7.09 6.87 -4.86
C ILE A 151 -7.87 6.40 -3.64
N SER A 152 -7.92 5.08 -3.44
CA SER A 152 -8.51 4.49 -2.24
C SER A 152 -7.57 4.61 -1.05
N VAL A 153 -8.13 4.84 0.14
CA VAL A 153 -7.37 4.94 1.39
C VAL A 153 -7.54 3.68 2.22
N ILE A 154 -6.45 2.95 2.42
CA ILE A 154 -6.37 1.78 3.29
C ILE A 154 -5.73 2.20 4.61
N VAL A 155 -6.38 1.93 5.71
CA VAL A 155 -5.88 2.29 7.04
C VAL A 155 -5.26 1.08 7.71
N ASP A 156 -4.05 1.24 8.23
CA ASP A 156 -3.42 0.23 9.07
C ASP A 156 -4.05 0.27 10.47
N VAL A 157 -4.71 -0.81 10.89
CA VAL A 157 -5.42 -0.89 12.16
C VAL A 157 -4.82 -1.93 13.07
N LEU A 158 -4.61 -1.55 14.31
CA LEU A 158 -4.05 -2.38 15.37
C LEU A 158 -5.19 -2.89 16.24
N THR A 159 -5.36 -4.18 16.34
CA THR A 159 -6.45 -4.76 17.12
C THR A 159 -5.96 -5.75 18.16
N ASN A 160 -4.80 -6.33 17.90
CA ASN A 160 -4.26 -7.41 18.73
C ASN A 160 -3.70 -6.94 20.07
N HIS A 161 -3.16 -5.72 20.16
CA HIS A 161 -2.36 -5.32 21.32
C HIS A 161 -2.48 -3.84 21.65
N THR A 162 -2.07 -3.48 22.87
CA THR A 162 -1.92 -2.11 23.34
C THR A 162 -0.46 -1.68 23.38
N SER A 163 -0.20 -0.44 23.87
CA SER A 163 1.13 0.03 24.24
C SER A 163 1.84 -0.99 25.15
N SER A 164 3.14 -1.16 24.94
CA SER A 164 4.00 -1.98 25.80
C SER A 164 4.05 -1.51 27.25
N TYR A 165 3.65 -0.25 27.48
CA TYR A 165 3.54 0.35 28.80
C TYR A 165 2.07 0.65 29.11
N LEU A 166 1.40 -0.27 29.79
CA LEU A 166 -0.03 -0.19 30.11
C LEU A 166 -0.47 1.13 30.79
N PRO A 167 0.32 1.81 31.64
CA PRO A 167 -0.05 3.12 32.17
C PRO A 167 -0.27 4.21 31.12
N ASP A 168 0.23 4.05 29.88
CA ASP A 168 -0.05 4.99 28.79
C ASP A 168 -1.49 4.84 28.25
N VAL A 169 -2.12 3.68 28.46
CA VAL A 169 -3.49 3.41 27.98
C VAL A 169 -4.47 4.34 28.67
N LEU A 170 -5.28 5.04 27.87
CA LEU A 170 -6.15 6.10 28.38
C LEU A 170 -7.20 5.56 29.36
N PRO A 171 -7.39 6.21 30.53
CA PRO A 171 -8.35 5.76 31.53
C PRO A 171 -9.79 5.65 31.00
N GLU A 172 -10.21 6.60 30.17
CA GLU A 172 -11.54 6.59 29.55
C GLU A 172 -11.74 5.39 28.61
N PHE A 173 -10.69 4.95 27.93
CA PHE A 173 -10.76 3.72 27.11
C PHE A 173 -10.85 2.48 28.02
N ILE A 174 -10.04 2.39 29.07
CA ILE A 174 -10.09 1.28 30.02
C ILE A 174 -11.49 1.15 30.62
N GLU A 175 -12.12 2.27 30.98
CA GLU A 175 -13.49 2.30 31.50
C GLU A 175 -14.50 1.82 30.43
N ALA A 176 -14.38 2.31 29.19
CA ALA A 176 -15.27 1.94 28.10
C ALA A 176 -15.27 0.45 27.79
N VAL A 177 -14.14 -0.25 27.96
CA VAL A 177 -14.03 -1.69 27.74
C VAL A 177 -14.35 -2.54 29.00
N GLY A 178 -14.82 -1.93 30.07
CA GLY A 178 -15.27 -2.61 31.29
C GLY A 178 -14.16 -2.83 32.32
N GLY A 179 -13.08 -2.08 32.26
CA GLY A 179 -11.97 -2.09 33.22
C GLY A 179 -10.75 -2.90 32.76
N LYS A 180 -9.68 -2.81 33.52
CA LYS A 180 -8.38 -3.43 33.21
C LYS A 180 -8.47 -4.94 33.04
N ASP A 181 -9.29 -5.61 33.84
CA ASP A 181 -9.45 -7.06 33.81
C ASP A 181 -10.24 -7.55 32.59
N LYS A 182 -10.87 -6.65 31.84
CA LYS A 182 -11.60 -6.95 30.60
C LYS A 182 -10.84 -6.47 29.34
N LEU A 183 -9.86 -5.59 29.52
CA LEU A 183 -9.07 -5.05 28.42
C LEU A 183 -8.21 -6.13 27.74
N LEU A 184 -7.60 -7.00 28.52
CA LEU A 184 -6.68 -8.02 28.04
C LEU A 184 -7.29 -9.43 28.14
N HIS A 185 -6.84 -10.34 27.27
CA HIS A 185 -7.07 -11.75 27.50
C HIS A 185 -6.49 -12.20 28.85
N ALA A 186 -7.04 -13.27 29.45
CA ALA A 186 -6.49 -13.84 30.67
C ALA A 186 -5.00 -14.18 30.55
N ASN A 187 -4.57 -14.59 29.37
CA ASN A 187 -3.18 -14.87 29.01
C ASN A 187 -2.42 -13.64 28.46
N GLY A 188 -3.07 -12.49 28.30
CA GLY A 188 -2.60 -11.35 27.50
C GLY A 188 -1.34 -10.63 27.99
N GLN A 189 -0.87 -10.94 29.21
CA GLN A 189 0.41 -10.47 29.73
C GLN A 189 1.50 -11.55 29.72
N ASN A 190 1.16 -12.79 29.42
CA ASN A 190 2.11 -13.89 29.32
C ASN A 190 2.74 -13.95 27.92
N PRO A 191 4.05 -14.06 27.79
CA PRO A 191 4.68 -14.12 26.49
C PRO A 191 4.31 -15.41 25.74
N ILE A 192 4.16 -15.31 24.43
CA ILE A 192 4.02 -16.48 23.54
C ILE A 192 5.35 -17.26 23.61
N ARG A 193 5.30 -18.50 24.08
CA ARG A 193 6.46 -19.40 24.17
C ARG A 193 6.46 -20.46 23.08
N ASN A 194 5.29 -20.91 22.69
CA ASN A 194 5.11 -21.87 21.61
C ASN A 194 4.25 -21.27 20.49
N TRP A 195 4.93 -20.78 19.45
CA TRP A 195 4.29 -20.18 18.28
C TRP A 195 3.43 -21.13 17.45
N SER A 196 3.53 -22.44 17.69
CA SER A 196 2.66 -23.43 17.07
C SER A 196 1.37 -23.70 17.89
N ASN A 197 1.27 -23.18 19.11
CA ASN A 197 0.10 -23.29 19.97
C ASN A 197 -0.86 -22.13 19.67
N ARG A 198 -2.03 -22.45 19.11
CA ARG A 198 -3.01 -21.43 18.74
C ARG A 198 -3.52 -20.63 19.94
N TYR A 199 -3.75 -21.28 21.08
CA TYR A 199 -4.16 -20.57 22.29
C TYR A 199 -3.13 -19.52 22.71
N GLU A 200 -1.85 -19.91 22.83
CA GLU A 200 -0.80 -18.93 23.12
C GLU A 200 -0.68 -17.85 22.05
N GLY A 201 -0.79 -18.26 20.79
CA GLY A 201 -0.63 -17.38 19.63
C GLY A 201 -1.73 -16.33 19.51
N THR A 202 -2.94 -16.59 19.98
CA THR A 202 -4.11 -15.71 19.84
C THR A 202 -4.58 -15.05 21.14
N THR A 203 -3.90 -15.34 22.26
CA THR A 203 -4.25 -14.75 23.57
C THR A 203 -3.02 -14.26 24.33
N GLY A 204 -1.82 -14.46 23.80
CA GLY A 204 -0.57 -14.20 24.50
C GLY A 204 0.18 -12.95 24.01
N LYS A 205 0.94 -12.36 24.92
CA LYS A 205 1.73 -11.16 24.68
C LYS A 205 2.79 -11.39 23.59
N MET A 206 2.65 -10.69 22.46
CA MET A 206 3.59 -10.73 21.35
C MET A 206 4.65 -9.64 21.49
N GLY A 207 5.93 -9.99 21.40
CA GLY A 207 7.02 -9.01 21.34
C GLY A 207 7.08 -7.99 22.48
N GLY A 208 6.46 -8.27 23.63
CA GLY A 208 6.36 -7.35 24.75
C GLY A 208 5.09 -6.49 24.76
N LEU A 209 4.21 -6.62 23.77
CA LEU A 209 2.96 -5.89 23.62
C LEU A 209 1.80 -6.69 24.25
N PRO A 210 1.12 -6.16 25.29
CA PRO A 210 0.01 -6.83 25.95
C PRO A 210 -1.14 -7.10 24.98
N ASP A 211 -1.67 -8.32 25.02
CA ASP A 211 -2.68 -8.82 24.10
C ASP A 211 -4.09 -8.38 24.51
N VAL A 212 -4.81 -7.72 23.62
CA VAL A 212 -6.16 -7.22 23.84
C VAL A 212 -7.16 -8.35 23.73
N ASN A 213 -8.14 -8.38 24.64
CA ASN A 213 -9.28 -9.29 24.53
C ASN A 213 -10.20 -8.83 23.38
N THR A 214 -9.86 -9.30 22.17
CA THR A 214 -10.58 -8.98 20.93
C THR A 214 -12.00 -9.55 20.89
N GLU A 215 -12.34 -10.48 21.79
CA GLU A 215 -13.65 -11.08 21.95
C GLU A 215 -14.48 -10.41 23.07
N ASN A 216 -13.93 -9.39 23.75
CA ASN A 216 -14.69 -8.58 24.69
C ASN A 216 -15.75 -7.74 23.94
N PRO A 217 -17.06 -7.96 24.19
CA PRO A 217 -18.11 -7.24 23.46
C PRO A 217 -18.05 -5.71 23.62
N LEU A 218 -17.54 -5.22 24.75
CA LEU A 218 -17.38 -3.77 24.96
C LEU A 218 -16.22 -3.23 24.15
N PHE A 219 -15.13 -3.99 24.00
CA PHE A 219 -14.04 -3.63 23.09
C PHE A 219 -14.53 -3.66 21.63
N GLN A 220 -15.24 -4.70 21.22
CA GLN A 220 -15.79 -4.84 19.88
C GLN A 220 -16.74 -3.67 19.54
N ASP A 221 -17.60 -3.27 20.47
CA ASP A 221 -18.49 -2.12 20.29
C ASP A 221 -17.74 -0.82 20.12
N TYR A 222 -16.75 -0.57 20.98
CA TYR A 222 -15.87 0.60 20.92
C TYR A 222 -15.05 0.63 19.63
N PHE A 223 -14.49 -0.50 19.23
CA PHE A 223 -13.68 -0.61 18.01
C PHE A 223 -14.53 -0.49 16.74
N MET A 224 -15.80 -0.96 16.79
CA MET A 224 -16.75 -0.75 15.68
C MET A 224 -17.04 0.73 15.46
N ASP A 225 -17.19 1.51 16.52
CA ASP A 225 -17.36 2.97 16.40
C ASP A 225 -16.12 3.63 15.76
N TYR A 226 -14.93 3.22 16.16
CA TYR A 226 -13.68 3.71 15.55
C TYR A 226 -13.58 3.36 14.06
N MET A 227 -13.87 2.12 13.67
CA MET A 227 -13.85 1.72 12.27
C MET A 227 -14.89 2.48 11.45
N ASN A 228 -16.11 2.60 11.96
CA ASN A 228 -17.18 3.32 11.28
C ASN A 228 -16.90 4.83 11.18
N ASP A 229 -16.27 5.45 12.18
CA ASP A 229 -15.81 6.83 12.09
C ASP A 229 -14.68 6.99 11.05
N THR A 230 -13.80 6.02 10.95
CA THR A 230 -12.73 5.98 9.94
C THR A 230 -13.31 5.89 8.52
N ILE A 231 -14.33 5.04 8.33
CA ILE A 231 -15.07 4.92 7.05
C ILE A 231 -15.83 6.22 6.74
N LEU A 232 -16.45 6.85 7.74
CA LEU A 232 -17.14 8.12 7.60
C LEU A 232 -16.20 9.25 7.17
N CYS A 233 -14.94 9.19 7.58
CA CYS A 233 -13.90 10.11 7.11
C CYS A 233 -13.46 9.84 5.66
N GLY A 234 -13.79 8.69 5.08
CA GLY A 234 -13.49 8.35 3.69
C GLY A 234 -12.49 7.20 3.49
N ALA A 235 -12.25 6.38 4.51
CA ALA A 235 -11.46 5.16 4.33
C ALA A 235 -12.19 4.14 3.45
N ASP A 236 -11.44 3.45 2.57
CA ASP A 236 -11.92 2.44 1.62
C ASP A 236 -11.44 1.01 1.96
N GLY A 237 -10.73 0.86 3.03
CA GLY A 237 -10.27 -0.45 3.47
C GLY A 237 -9.36 -0.41 4.69
N PHE A 238 -8.99 -1.60 5.15
CA PHE A 238 -8.17 -1.78 6.33
C PHE A 238 -7.12 -2.86 6.14
N ARG A 239 -5.94 -2.63 6.67
CA ARG A 239 -4.93 -3.64 6.95
C ARG A 239 -5.00 -3.95 8.43
N PHE A 240 -5.32 -5.19 8.80
CA PHE A 240 -5.27 -5.65 10.19
C PHE A 240 -3.85 -6.09 10.51
N ASP A 241 -3.21 -5.29 11.36
CA ASP A 241 -1.89 -5.60 11.90
C ASP A 241 -1.92 -6.89 12.71
N THR A 242 -0.87 -7.71 12.62
CA THR A 242 -0.73 -8.95 13.40
C THR A 242 -1.96 -9.86 13.37
N ALA A 243 -2.70 -9.88 12.26
CA ALA A 243 -3.99 -10.56 12.12
C ALA A 243 -3.95 -12.04 12.50
N LYS A 244 -2.82 -12.74 12.31
CA LYS A 244 -2.67 -14.14 12.70
C LYS A 244 -2.75 -14.39 14.20
N HIS A 245 -2.67 -13.33 15.01
CA HIS A 245 -2.76 -13.35 16.47
C HIS A 245 -4.18 -13.06 16.97
N ILE A 246 -5.13 -12.85 16.08
CA ILE A 246 -6.56 -12.71 16.41
C ILE A 246 -7.26 -14.03 16.10
N GLY A 247 -8.00 -14.57 17.08
CA GLY A 247 -8.61 -15.89 17.00
C GLY A 247 -9.59 -16.04 15.83
N LEU A 248 -9.51 -17.17 15.15
CA LEU A 248 -10.54 -17.63 14.22
C LEU A 248 -11.72 -18.23 15.02
N PRO A 249 -12.93 -18.33 14.45
CA PRO A 249 -14.11 -18.79 15.19
C PRO A 249 -13.96 -20.13 15.90
N ASP A 250 -13.11 -21.02 15.39
CA ASP A 250 -12.84 -22.36 15.93
C ASP A 250 -11.53 -22.47 16.71
N ASP A 251 -10.81 -21.35 16.91
CA ASP A 251 -9.61 -21.33 17.75
C ASP A 251 -9.97 -21.51 19.25
N PRO A 252 -9.05 -22.00 20.06
CA PRO A 252 -9.23 -22.08 21.51
C PRO A 252 -9.52 -20.70 22.12
N ARG A 253 -10.51 -20.64 23.00
CA ARG A 253 -10.92 -19.42 23.70
C ARG A 253 -10.21 -19.28 25.05
N ASP A 254 -10.07 -18.07 25.52
CA ASP A 254 -9.64 -17.82 26.87
C ASP A 254 -10.84 -17.87 27.87
N ASP A 255 -10.56 -17.83 29.18
CA ASP A 255 -11.58 -17.96 30.20
C ASP A 255 -12.59 -16.79 30.25
N TYR A 256 -12.26 -15.64 29.63
CA TYR A 256 -13.11 -14.45 29.62
C TYR A 256 -13.92 -14.32 28.33
N SER A 257 -13.53 -15.02 27.28
CA SER A 257 -14.15 -14.91 25.97
C SER A 257 -15.35 -15.83 25.82
N LYS A 258 -16.41 -15.32 25.19
CA LYS A 258 -17.59 -16.10 24.86
C LYS A 258 -17.43 -16.84 23.55
N ASP A 259 -17.13 -16.11 22.48
CA ASP A 259 -17.01 -16.59 21.12
C ASP A 259 -15.83 -15.89 20.45
N ASN A 260 -15.10 -16.56 19.57
CA ASN A 260 -14.10 -15.94 18.70
C ASN A 260 -14.80 -15.36 17.48
N ASP A 261 -15.54 -14.27 17.65
CA ASP A 261 -16.39 -13.68 16.63
C ASP A 261 -15.86 -12.34 16.08
N PHE A 262 -14.62 -11.99 16.40
CA PHE A 262 -13.97 -10.77 15.87
C PHE A 262 -14.09 -10.69 14.35
N TRP A 263 -13.66 -11.71 13.63
CA TRP A 263 -13.66 -11.70 12.17
C TRP A 263 -15.06 -11.60 11.56
N PRO A 264 -16.07 -12.39 11.97
CA PRO A 264 -17.43 -12.19 11.50
C PRO A 264 -17.97 -10.76 11.73
N ILE A 265 -17.62 -10.12 12.86
CA ILE A 265 -18.08 -8.78 13.19
C ILE A 265 -17.38 -7.75 12.28
N PHE A 266 -16.05 -7.74 12.23
CA PHE A 266 -15.28 -6.70 11.53
C PHE A 266 -15.10 -6.95 10.03
N THR A 267 -15.78 -7.95 9.50
CA THR A 267 -15.98 -8.16 8.06
C THR A 267 -17.43 -8.03 7.63
N GLY A 268 -18.30 -7.48 8.51
CA GLY A 268 -19.68 -7.16 8.20
C GLY A 268 -20.63 -8.35 8.12
N LYS A 269 -20.25 -9.52 8.67
CA LYS A 269 -21.10 -10.74 8.68
C LYS A 269 -21.93 -10.87 9.94
N LYS A 270 -21.55 -10.19 11.04
CA LYS A 270 -22.24 -10.24 12.34
C LYS A 270 -22.31 -8.84 12.95
N ALA A 271 -23.43 -8.50 13.57
CA ALA A 271 -23.59 -7.26 14.31
C ALA A 271 -23.03 -7.35 15.73
N ILE A 272 -22.58 -6.21 16.28
CA ILE A 272 -22.29 -6.01 17.69
C ILE A 272 -23.16 -4.88 18.25
N ASN A 273 -23.95 -5.14 19.29
CA ASN A 273 -24.89 -4.17 19.88
C ASN A 273 -25.78 -3.46 18.85
N GLY A 274 -26.21 -4.16 17.81
CA GLY A 274 -27.02 -3.59 16.72
C GLY A 274 -26.23 -2.77 15.70
N LYS A 275 -24.91 -2.60 15.86
CA LYS A 275 -24.03 -1.93 14.89
C LYS A 275 -23.45 -2.96 13.92
N MET A 276 -23.28 -2.53 12.66
CA MET A 276 -22.60 -3.29 11.61
C MET A 276 -21.45 -2.44 11.08
N LEU A 277 -20.46 -3.11 10.52
CA LEU A 277 -19.42 -2.44 9.75
C LEU A 277 -20.05 -1.73 8.54
N SER A 278 -19.91 -0.42 8.48
CA SER A 278 -20.40 0.39 7.36
C SER A 278 -19.69 0.02 6.06
N ARG A 279 -20.41 0.03 4.95
CA ARG A 279 -19.83 -0.24 3.62
C ARG A 279 -19.03 -1.54 3.52
N ALA A 280 -19.35 -2.56 4.33
CA ALA A 280 -18.55 -3.79 4.45
C ALA A 280 -18.30 -4.47 3.10
N ASP A 281 -19.28 -4.42 2.17
CA ASP A 281 -19.17 -5.01 0.83
C ASP A 281 -18.27 -4.21 -0.13
N GLU A 282 -17.95 -2.96 0.21
CA GLU A 282 -17.15 -2.06 -0.59
C GLU A 282 -15.66 -2.05 -0.17
N LEU A 283 -15.38 -2.39 1.09
CA LEU A 283 -14.06 -2.25 1.68
C LEU A 283 -13.08 -3.29 1.15
N PHE A 284 -11.85 -2.88 0.91
CA PHE A 284 -10.72 -3.79 0.75
C PHE A 284 -10.13 -4.13 2.12
N LEU A 285 -10.30 -5.38 2.55
CA LEU A 285 -9.83 -5.85 3.84
C LEU A 285 -8.70 -6.86 3.67
N TYR A 286 -7.58 -6.66 4.35
CA TYR A 286 -6.53 -7.66 4.40
C TYR A 286 -5.86 -7.70 5.78
N GLY A 287 -5.35 -8.88 6.13
CA GLY A 287 -4.67 -9.14 7.39
C GLY A 287 -3.19 -9.42 7.19
N GLU A 288 -2.37 -8.91 8.09
CA GLU A 288 -0.99 -9.37 8.21
C GLU A 288 -0.98 -10.78 8.83
N VAL A 289 -0.99 -11.78 7.97
CA VAL A 289 -0.89 -13.19 8.34
C VAL A 289 0.46 -13.71 7.86
N LEU A 290 1.51 -13.43 8.65
CA LEU A 290 2.85 -13.91 8.32
C LEU A 290 2.89 -15.42 8.38
N GLN A 291 3.38 -16.02 7.30
CA GLN A 291 3.44 -17.46 7.17
C GLN A 291 4.37 -18.09 8.20
N GLY A 292 3.98 -19.23 8.72
CA GLY A 292 4.74 -19.95 9.72
C GLY A 292 3.97 -21.12 10.32
N SER A 293 4.55 -21.73 11.36
CA SER A 293 3.94 -22.88 12.02
C SER A 293 2.55 -22.54 12.54
N ASN A 294 1.55 -23.28 12.08
CA ASN A 294 0.15 -23.17 12.50
C ASN A 294 -0.47 -21.76 12.33
N ALA A 295 -0.01 -20.99 11.32
CA ALA A 295 -0.54 -19.64 11.05
C ALA A 295 -1.95 -19.67 10.42
N ARG A 296 -2.40 -20.83 9.88
CA ARG A 296 -3.75 -21.02 9.33
C ARG A 296 -4.10 -20.02 8.22
N GLU A 297 -3.11 -19.63 7.41
CA GLU A 297 -3.19 -18.54 6.43
C GLU A 297 -4.40 -18.67 5.50
N LYS A 298 -4.72 -19.90 5.07
CA LYS A 298 -5.86 -20.20 4.20
C LYS A 298 -7.19 -19.90 4.89
N ASP A 299 -7.30 -20.20 6.20
CA ASP A 299 -8.57 -20.07 6.92
C ASP A 299 -8.95 -18.59 7.11
N TYR A 300 -7.96 -17.70 7.29
CA TYR A 300 -8.20 -16.25 7.31
C TYR A 300 -8.78 -15.71 5.99
N THR A 301 -8.57 -16.41 4.86
CA THR A 301 -9.11 -15.95 3.57
C THR A 301 -10.62 -16.06 3.43
N GLU A 302 -11.30 -16.70 4.38
CA GLU A 302 -12.75 -16.63 4.50
C GLU A 302 -13.25 -15.23 4.89
N PHE A 303 -12.38 -14.43 5.48
CA PHE A 303 -12.69 -13.11 6.03
C PHE A 303 -11.99 -11.98 5.27
N VAL A 304 -10.68 -12.11 5.05
CA VAL A 304 -9.82 -11.05 4.53
C VAL A 304 -8.83 -11.60 3.49
N SER A 305 -8.24 -10.74 2.68
CA SER A 305 -7.01 -11.09 1.96
C SER A 305 -5.85 -11.22 2.93
N VAL A 306 -4.80 -11.96 2.58
CA VAL A 306 -3.68 -12.25 3.48
C VAL A 306 -2.33 -11.96 2.82
N THR A 307 -1.32 -11.77 3.64
CA THR A 307 0.02 -11.41 3.18
C THR A 307 0.83 -12.62 2.67
N ALA A 308 1.55 -12.47 1.55
CA ALA A 308 2.42 -13.48 0.96
C ALA A 308 3.89 -13.26 1.35
N SER A 309 4.21 -13.35 2.64
CA SER A 309 5.53 -13.01 3.18
C SER A 309 6.65 -13.91 2.66
N ASN A 310 6.43 -15.22 2.53
CA ASN A 310 7.41 -16.16 2.00
C ASN A 310 7.73 -15.88 0.54
N TYR A 311 6.72 -15.53 -0.28
CA TYR A 311 6.92 -15.15 -1.67
C TYR A 311 7.82 -13.94 -1.80
N GLY A 312 7.54 -12.88 -1.04
CA GLY A 312 8.39 -11.68 -0.99
C GLY A 312 9.83 -12.00 -0.57
N GLY A 313 10.02 -12.85 0.45
CA GLY A 313 11.32 -13.32 0.90
C GLY A 313 12.09 -14.11 -0.17
N ASN A 314 11.40 -15.00 -0.89
CA ASN A 314 11.99 -15.76 -2.00
C ASN A 314 12.43 -14.85 -3.13
N LEU A 315 11.60 -13.87 -3.51
CA LEU A 315 11.95 -12.89 -4.54
C LEU A 315 13.13 -12.01 -4.14
N ARG A 316 13.19 -11.52 -2.89
CA ARG A 316 14.36 -10.76 -2.40
C ARG A 316 15.65 -11.55 -2.59
N ARG A 317 15.67 -12.82 -2.17
CA ARG A 317 16.84 -13.70 -2.36
C ARG A 317 17.18 -13.92 -3.82
N ALA A 318 16.19 -14.21 -4.66
CA ALA A 318 16.37 -14.42 -6.09
C ALA A 318 16.98 -13.19 -6.79
N ILE A 319 16.52 -11.99 -6.46
CA ILE A 319 17.01 -10.73 -7.01
C ILE A 319 18.44 -10.46 -6.55
N GLN A 320 18.74 -10.62 -5.24
CA GLN A 320 20.08 -10.43 -4.72
C GLN A 320 21.09 -11.42 -5.30
N GLN A 321 20.67 -12.65 -5.57
CA GLN A 321 21.48 -13.70 -6.21
C GLN A 321 21.47 -13.62 -7.74
N LYS A 322 20.73 -12.67 -8.33
CA LYS A 322 20.54 -12.55 -9.78
C LYS A 322 20.06 -13.85 -10.42
N ASN A 323 19.15 -14.57 -9.77
CA ASN A 323 18.61 -15.85 -10.23
C ASN A 323 17.08 -15.85 -10.21
N LEU A 324 16.48 -15.42 -11.32
CA LEU A 324 15.04 -15.37 -11.54
C LEU A 324 14.53 -16.69 -12.19
N GLY A 325 14.87 -17.81 -11.59
CA GLY A 325 14.37 -19.12 -12.04
C GLY A 325 12.85 -19.20 -11.97
N LEU A 326 12.22 -19.77 -13.01
CA LEU A 326 10.75 -19.77 -13.16
C LEU A 326 10.04 -20.40 -11.96
N GLY A 327 10.56 -21.50 -11.41
CA GLY A 327 9.97 -22.12 -10.23
C GLY A 327 9.91 -21.21 -8.98
N ILE A 328 10.78 -20.19 -8.88
CA ILE A 328 10.72 -19.19 -7.80
C ILE A 328 9.65 -18.13 -8.13
N ILE A 329 9.53 -17.79 -9.40
CA ILE A 329 8.62 -16.72 -9.85
C ILE A 329 7.17 -17.21 -9.84
N GLU A 330 6.92 -18.42 -10.32
CA GLU A 330 5.58 -18.99 -10.48
C GLU A 330 4.98 -19.45 -9.15
N ASP A 331 5.79 -20.02 -8.27
CA ASP A 331 5.34 -20.55 -6.99
C ASP A 331 5.09 -19.44 -5.97
N TRP A 332 3.83 -19.21 -5.65
CA TRP A 332 3.43 -18.28 -4.60
C TRP A 332 3.91 -18.68 -3.21
N ASN A 333 4.31 -19.94 -3.03
CA ASN A 333 4.70 -20.50 -1.73
C ASN A 333 3.69 -20.14 -0.62
N HIS A 334 2.39 -20.27 -0.95
CA HIS A 334 1.29 -19.90 -0.08
C HIS A 334 0.09 -20.84 -0.27
N PRO A 335 -0.59 -21.30 0.82
CA PRO A 335 -1.72 -22.22 0.72
C PRO A 335 -3.02 -21.57 0.24
N ALA A 336 -3.14 -20.23 0.30
CA ALA A 336 -4.33 -19.51 -0.13
C ALA A 336 -4.35 -19.29 -1.65
N ASN A 337 -5.54 -19.00 -2.18
CA ASN A 337 -5.70 -18.63 -3.58
C ASN A 337 -4.96 -17.33 -3.89
N PRO A 338 -4.19 -17.24 -4.99
CA PRO A 338 -3.41 -16.03 -5.34
C PRO A 338 -4.20 -14.74 -5.46
N ASP A 339 -5.49 -14.77 -5.76
CA ASP A 339 -6.37 -13.59 -5.79
C ASP A 339 -6.62 -12.98 -4.39
N LYS A 340 -6.34 -13.74 -3.33
CA LYS A 340 -6.45 -13.33 -1.92
C LYS A 340 -5.12 -12.89 -1.32
N LEU A 341 -4.06 -12.78 -2.11
CA LEU A 341 -2.73 -12.44 -1.61
C LEU A 341 -2.43 -10.95 -1.76
N VAL A 342 -1.88 -10.35 -0.72
CA VAL A 342 -1.17 -9.07 -0.78
C VAL A 342 0.33 -9.34 -0.79
N THR A 343 1.02 -8.80 -1.79
CA THR A 343 2.43 -9.11 -2.08
C THR A 343 3.30 -7.88 -1.93
N TRP A 344 4.52 -8.05 -1.43
CA TRP A 344 5.52 -6.99 -1.37
C TRP A 344 6.93 -7.53 -1.55
N ILE A 345 7.81 -6.69 -2.02
CA ILE A 345 9.25 -6.93 -1.95
C ILE A 345 9.81 -6.40 -0.63
N GLU A 346 9.25 -5.29 -0.18
CA GLU A 346 9.62 -4.61 1.04
C GLU A 346 8.37 -4.11 1.76
N SER A 347 8.38 -4.18 3.08
CA SER A 347 7.44 -3.54 3.98
C SER A 347 8.22 -2.76 5.05
N HIS A 348 7.51 -2.01 5.89
CA HIS A 348 8.13 -1.33 7.02
C HIS A 348 8.87 -2.30 7.96
N ASP A 349 8.36 -3.52 8.16
CA ASP A 349 9.00 -4.51 9.00
C ASP A 349 10.30 -5.05 8.39
N THR A 350 10.27 -5.40 7.10
CA THR A 350 11.47 -5.90 6.43
C THR A 350 12.55 -4.84 6.28
N TYR A 351 12.16 -3.56 6.23
CA TYR A 351 13.09 -2.43 6.20
C TYR A 351 13.51 -2.00 7.61
N ALA A 352 12.54 -1.61 8.45
CA ALA A 352 12.80 -0.91 9.70
C ALA A 352 13.02 -1.85 10.88
N ASN A 353 12.25 -2.93 10.97
CA ASN A 353 12.22 -3.81 12.12
C ASN A 353 13.24 -4.95 12.00
N GLN A 354 13.17 -5.71 10.90
CA GLN A 354 14.02 -6.88 10.68
C GLN A 354 15.31 -6.55 9.89
N GLY A 355 15.28 -5.47 9.10
CA GLY A 355 16.41 -5.06 8.27
C GLY A 355 16.71 -5.96 7.08
N GLU A 356 15.83 -6.93 6.76
CA GLU A 356 16.04 -7.93 5.70
C GLU A 356 16.20 -7.31 4.30
N SER A 357 15.48 -6.24 4.03
CA SER A 357 15.51 -5.54 2.75
C SER A 357 16.36 -4.27 2.77
N ALA A 358 16.77 -3.80 3.94
CA ALA A 358 17.41 -2.49 4.12
C ALA A 358 18.66 -2.27 3.24
N LYS A 359 19.40 -3.35 2.93
CA LYS A 359 20.60 -3.29 2.07
C LYS A 359 20.34 -3.44 0.58
N MET A 360 19.07 -3.65 0.17
CA MET A 360 18.74 -3.72 -1.25
C MET A 360 18.85 -2.33 -1.88
N THR A 361 19.43 -2.27 -3.07
CA THR A 361 19.52 -1.03 -3.87
C THR A 361 18.15 -0.65 -4.43
N HIS A 362 17.96 0.61 -4.81
CA HIS A 362 16.74 1.07 -5.46
C HIS A 362 16.40 0.24 -6.70
N PHE A 363 17.41 -0.09 -7.54
CA PHE A 363 17.14 -0.94 -8.71
C PHE A 363 16.65 -2.34 -8.32
N GLN A 364 17.23 -2.97 -7.30
CA GLN A 364 16.78 -4.28 -6.83
C GLN A 364 15.34 -4.26 -6.34
N LEU A 365 14.94 -3.18 -5.65
CA LEU A 365 13.56 -2.99 -5.22
C LEU A 365 12.62 -2.75 -6.41
N ARG A 366 13.02 -1.92 -7.39
CA ARG A 366 12.23 -1.72 -8.61
C ARG A 366 12.10 -3.00 -9.44
N ALA A 367 13.16 -3.81 -9.52
CA ALA A 367 13.11 -5.10 -10.21
C ALA A 367 12.09 -6.05 -9.55
N GLY A 368 12.10 -6.12 -8.23
CA GLY A 368 11.12 -6.88 -7.48
C GLY A 368 9.70 -6.32 -7.63
N TRP A 369 9.56 -5.00 -7.57
CA TRP A 369 8.28 -4.33 -7.82
C TRP A 369 7.73 -4.68 -9.20
N ALA A 370 8.56 -4.62 -10.23
CA ALA A 370 8.16 -4.98 -11.59
C ALA A 370 7.67 -6.43 -11.68
N ILE A 371 8.33 -7.36 -10.99
CA ILE A 371 7.92 -8.76 -10.98
C ILE A 371 6.54 -8.92 -10.35
N ILE A 372 6.33 -8.45 -9.12
CA ILE A 372 5.04 -8.66 -8.42
C ILE A 372 3.90 -7.88 -9.06
N THR A 373 4.18 -6.70 -9.65
CA THR A 373 3.18 -5.83 -10.26
C THR A 373 2.77 -6.32 -11.64
N ALA A 374 3.67 -6.92 -12.41
CA ALA A 374 3.36 -7.49 -13.72
C ALA A 374 2.59 -8.83 -13.63
N ARG A 375 2.46 -9.46 -12.45
CA ARG A 375 1.70 -10.68 -12.26
C ARG A 375 0.19 -10.48 -12.47
N GLN A 376 -0.51 -11.57 -12.83
CA GLN A 376 -1.96 -11.58 -12.97
C GLN A 376 -2.65 -11.42 -11.62
N TYR A 377 -2.19 -12.17 -10.61
CA TYR A 377 -2.75 -12.22 -9.28
C TYR A 377 -1.84 -11.56 -8.24
N GLY A 378 -2.34 -11.47 -7.04
CA GLY A 378 -1.70 -10.76 -5.94
C GLY A 378 -1.90 -9.25 -6.02
N THR A 379 -2.25 -8.61 -4.91
CA THR A 379 -2.33 -7.14 -4.80
C THR A 379 -0.97 -6.62 -4.38
N PRO A 380 -0.19 -5.94 -5.25
CA PRO A 380 1.15 -5.50 -4.91
C PRO A 380 1.14 -4.25 -4.05
N LEU A 381 1.97 -4.26 -3.01
CA LEU A 381 2.20 -3.16 -2.09
C LEU A 381 3.63 -2.63 -2.27
N PHE A 382 3.74 -1.34 -2.57
CA PHE A 382 4.99 -0.59 -2.69
C PHE A 382 5.30 0.13 -1.38
N PHE A 383 6.46 -0.14 -0.78
CA PHE A 383 6.90 0.56 0.41
C PHE A 383 7.67 1.85 0.06
N SER A 384 7.21 2.98 0.57
CA SER A 384 7.91 4.26 0.42
C SER A 384 8.99 4.40 1.49
N ARG A 385 10.24 4.15 1.13
CA ARG A 385 11.38 4.34 2.03
C ARG A 385 11.53 5.81 2.45
N PRO A 386 12.08 6.08 3.65
CA PRO A 386 12.50 7.42 4.03
C PRO A 386 13.49 8.03 3.04
N GLN A 387 13.57 9.36 2.97
CA GLN A 387 14.55 10.05 2.14
C GLN A 387 15.98 9.63 2.51
N GLY A 388 16.83 9.51 1.50
CA GLY A 388 18.24 9.10 1.64
C GLY A 388 18.45 7.62 1.92
N ALA A 389 17.39 6.84 2.12
CA ALA A 389 17.46 5.41 2.43
C ALA A 389 17.60 4.54 1.18
N GLU A 390 18.73 4.60 0.49
CA GLU A 390 19.02 3.62 -0.56
C GLU A 390 19.39 2.27 0.07
N ALA A 391 20.64 1.96 0.19
CA ALA A 391 21.12 0.73 0.83
C ALA A 391 21.49 0.94 2.31
N THR A 392 20.93 1.96 2.93
CA THR A 392 21.19 2.36 4.32
C THR A 392 19.88 2.50 5.08
N GLN A 393 19.76 1.79 6.19
CA GLN A 393 18.63 1.92 7.09
C GLN A 393 18.76 3.20 7.93
N PHE A 394 17.67 3.98 8.05
CA PHE A 394 17.60 5.19 8.87
C PHE A 394 18.77 6.17 8.67
N PRO A 395 18.92 6.79 7.49
CA PRO A 395 20.01 7.72 7.21
C PRO A 395 19.95 9.03 8.00
N GLY A 396 18.84 9.29 8.72
CA GLY A 396 18.67 10.49 9.55
C GLY A 396 18.34 11.76 8.76
N VAL A 397 17.94 11.63 7.50
CA VAL A 397 17.61 12.78 6.63
C VAL A 397 16.17 13.26 6.84
N SER A 398 15.23 12.35 7.14
CA SER A 398 13.81 12.65 7.32
C SER A 398 13.31 12.26 8.70
N GLN A 399 12.17 12.84 9.08
CA GLN A 399 11.45 12.61 10.32
C GLN A 399 10.10 11.92 10.05
N ILE A 400 9.41 11.53 11.12
CA ILE A 400 7.99 11.15 11.04
C ILE A 400 7.20 12.38 10.57
N GLY A 401 6.28 12.17 9.66
CA GLY A 401 5.50 13.22 9.01
C GLY A 401 6.02 13.61 7.63
N ASP A 402 7.31 13.44 7.37
CA ASP A 402 7.92 13.78 6.09
C ASP A 402 7.55 12.78 4.98
N LYS A 403 7.56 13.27 3.74
CA LYS A 403 7.48 12.43 2.54
C LYS A 403 8.70 11.50 2.46
N GLY A 404 8.50 10.28 2.01
CA GLY A 404 9.57 9.35 1.66
C GLY A 404 10.33 9.77 0.40
N ASN A 405 11.21 8.89 -0.09
CA ASN A 405 11.95 9.13 -1.32
C ASN A 405 11.06 9.13 -2.56
N ASP A 406 11.59 9.58 -3.71
CA ASP A 406 10.86 9.73 -4.96
C ASP A 406 10.88 8.47 -5.85
N GLU A 407 11.30 7.32 -5.33
CA GLU A 407 11.35 6.06 -6.10
C GLU A 407 9.97 5.64 -6.65
N PHE A 408 8.90 6.01 -5.98
CA PHE A 408 7.54 5.75 -6.47
C PHE A 408 7.23 6.48 -7.79
N MET A 409 7.93 7.58 -8.10
CA MET A 409 7.83 8.32 -9.37
C MET A 409 8.88 7.89 -10.40
N HIS A 410 9.75 6.93 -10.08
CA HIS A 410 10.75 6.47 -11.04
C HIS A 410 10.07 5.91 -12.31
N PRO A 411 10.54 6.24 -13.53
CA PRO A 411 9.87 5.83 -14.77
C PRO A 411 9.59 4.32 -14.87
N GLU A 412 10.47 3.47 -14.35
CA GLU A 412 10.26 2.02 -14.31
C GLU A 412 9.09 1.62 -13.41
N VAL A 413 8.89 2.30 -12.27
CA VAL A 413 7.75 2.06 -11.36
C VAL A 413 6.46 2.54 -12.02
N VAL A 414 6.46 3.75 -12.56
CA VAL A 414 5.29 4.35 -13.24
C VAL A 414 4.83 3.49 -14.41
N ALA A 415 5.77 3.04 -15.25
CA ALA A 415 5.45 2.22 -16.41
C ALA A 415 4.79 0.88 -16.01
N VAL A 416 5.33 0.23 -14.98
CA VAL A 416 4.78 -1.06 -14.51
C VAL A 416 3.42 -0.89 -13.84
N ASN A 417 3.19 0.21 -13.09
CA ASN A 417 1.88 0.50 -12.51
C ASN A 417 0.81 0.66 -13.60
N LYS A 418 1.11 1.43 -14.64
CA LYS A 418 0.21 1.61 -15.80
C LYS A 418 0.00 0.32 -16.59
N PHE A 419 1.08 -0.47 -16.74
CA PHE A 419 0.98 -1.79 -17.35
C PHE A 419 0.00 -2.69 -16.59
N ARG A 420 0.08 -2.76 -15.26
CA ARG A 420 -0.85 -3.55 -14.46
C ARG A 420 -2.30 -3.15 -14.74
N ASP A 421 -2.58 -1.86 -14.79
CA ASP A 421 -3.91 -1.34 -15.09
C ASP A 421 -4.41 -1.76 -16.47
N ALA A 422 -3.52 -1.67 -17.48
CA ALA A 422 -3.85 -2.05 -18.85
C ALA A 422 -4.04 -3.57 -19.05
N MET A 423 -3.45 -4.38 -18.15
CA MET A 423 -3.43 -5.86 -18.26
C MET A 423 -4.46 -6.56 -17.38
N VAL A 424 -5.42 -5.85 -16.80
CA VAL A 424 -6.48 -6.48 -15.99
C VAL A 424 -7.25 -7.50 -16.83
N GLY A 425 -7.38 -8.72 -16.31
CA GLY A 425 -8.05 -9.82 -16.99
C GLY A 425 -7.16 -10.65 -17.93
N GLU A 426 -5.95 -10.17 -18.27
CA GLU A 426 -5.04 -10.93 -19.12
C GLU A 426 -4.31 -12.03 -18.33
N GLY A 427 -4.15 -13.20 -18.93
CA GLY A 427 -3.37 -14.30 -18.38
C GLY A 427 -1.87 -14.00 -18.31
N GLU A 428 -1.13 -14.70 -17.47
CA GLU A 428 0.33 -14.53 -17.34
C GLU A 428 1.10 -15.72 -17.90
N LYS A 429 2.29 -15.45 -18.44
CA LYS A 429 3.26 -16.45 -18.84
C LYS A 429 4.67 -15.94 -18.58
N PHE A 430 5.54 -16.83 -18.10
CA PHE A 430 6.91 -16.50 -17.74
C PHE A 430 7.91 -17.23 -18.62
N SER A 431 9.03 -16.53 -18.86
CA SER A 431 10.18 -17.11 -19.56
C SER A 431 11.46 -16.47 -19.06
N ASN A 432 12.59 -17.17 -19.18
CA ASN A 432 13.88 -16.53 -18.98
C ASN A 432 14.43 -16.02 -20.33
N GLY A 433 15.30 -15.01 -20.29
CA GLY A 433 16.14 -14.62 -21.41
C GLY A 433 17.22 -15.66 -21.71
N THR A 434 18.42 -15.20 -22.11
CA THR A 434 19.54 -16.14 -22.35
C THR A 434 20.03 -16.83 -21.08
N THR A 435 19.76 -16.25 -19.93
CA THR A 435 20.05 -16.79 -18.61
C THR A 435 18.91 -16.50 -17.64
N ARG A 436 18.93 -17.12 -16.45
CA ARG A 436 18.01 -16.84 -15.36
C ARG A 436 18.17 -15.44 -14.71
N GLN A 437 19.12 -14.63 -15.18
CA GLN A 437 19.26 -13.25 -14.76
C GLN A 437 18.29 -12.30 -15.47
N THR A 438 17.64 -12.78 -16.53
CA THR A 438 16.60 -12.02 -17.23
C THR A 438 15.29 -12.78 -17.18
N LEU A 439 14.24 -12.07 -16.73
CA LEU A 439 12.86 -12.57 -16.70
C LEU A 439 12.04 -11.83 -17.73
N ILE A 440 11.20 -12.55 -18.45
CA ILE A 440 10.22 -12.05 -19.41
C ILE A 440 8.84 -12.46 -18.90
N ILE A 441 7.97 -11.50 -18.67
CA ILE A 441 6.60 -11.68 -18.20
C ILE A 441 5.66 -11.22 -19.30
N GLU A 442 4.91 -12.14 -19.88
CA GLU A 442 3.87 -11.85 -20.85
C GLU A 442 2.51 -11.74 -20.18
N ARG A 443 1.67 -10.81 -20.63
CA ARG A 443 0.27 -10.68 -20.21
C ARG A 443 -0.63 -10.78 -21.45
N GLY A 444 -1.25 -11.99 -21.60
CA GLY A 444 -2.01 -12.32 -22.81
C GLY A 444 -1.20 -12.09 -24.08
N ASN A 445 -1.85 -11.44 -25.04
CA ASN A 445 -1.22 -10.96 -26.27
C ASN A 445 -1.06 -9.42 -26.30
N LYS A 446 -1.12 -8.76 -25.13
CA LYS A 446 -1.20 -7.31 -25.04
C LYS A 446 0.05 -6.66 -24.49
N GLY A 447 0.84 -7.36 -23.67
CA GLY A 447 1.96 -6.71 -23.05
C GLY A 447 3.08 -7.64 -22.56
N VAL A 448 4.27 -7.08 -22.42
CA VAL A 448 5.49 -7.76 -21.96
C VAL A 448 6.27 -6.87 -21.02
N VAL A 449 6.67 -7.42 -19.87
CA VAL A 449 7.65 -6.80 -18.97
C VAL A 449 8.93 -7.63 -18.98
N ILE A 450 10.07 -6.95 -19.14
CA ILE A 450 11.40 -7.58 -19.13
C ILE A 450 12.20 -7.02 -17.97
N VAL A 451 12.65 -7.87 -17.05
CA VAL A 451 13.52 -7.50 -15.93
C VAL A 451 14.90 -8.08 -16.18
N ASN A 452 15.91 -7.23 -16.37
CA ASN A 452 17.30 -7.63 -16.60
C ASN A 452 18.18 -7.32 -15.40
N LEU A 453 18.59 -8.35 -14.64
CA LEU A 453 19.51 -8.24 -13.50
C LEU A 453 20.99 -8.43 -13.88
N LYS A 454 21.30 -8.63 -15.18
CA LYS A 454 22.69 -8.79 -15.65
C LYS A 454 23.48 -7.51 -15.46
N ASP A 455 24.77 -7.63 -15.28
CA ASP A 455 25.72 -6.50 -15.32
C ASP A 455 26.04 -6.05 -16.76
N GLY A 456 25.46 -6.72 -17.75
CA GLY A 456 25.63 -6.44 -19.17
C GLY A 456 24.31 -6.36 -19.93
N THR A 457 24.41 -6.03 -21.20
CA THR A 457 23.28 -5.98 -22.13
C THR A 457 22.76 -7.39 -22.41
N GLU A 458 21.44 -7.53 -22.36
CA GLU A 458 20.72 -8.73 -22.82
C GLU A 458 20.21 -8.52 -24.25
N GLN A 459 20.47 -9.48 -25.12
CA GLN A 459 19.88 -9.56 -26.46
C GLN A 459 18.55 -10.30 -26.36
N ILE A 460 17.46 -9.62 -26.62
CA ILE A 460 16.13 -10.23 -26.60
C ILE A 460 15.86 -10.81 -28.00
N LYS A 461 15.54 -12.09 -28.03
CA LYS A 461 14.96 -12.81 -29.17
C LYS A 461 14.01 -13.85 -28.59
N HIS A 462 12.74 -13.49 -28.48
CA HIS A 462 11.76 -14.28 -27.74
C HIS A 462 10.42 -14.33 -28.47
N LYS A 463 9.77 -15.50 -28.48
CA LYS A 463 8.42 -15.66 -29.05
C LYS A 463 7.40 -15.07 -28.08
N VAL A 464 6.59 -14.13 -28.58
CA VAL A 464 5.56 -13.43 -27.78
C VAL A 464 4.21 -13.46 -28.48
N GLY A 465 3.15 -13.16 -27.73
CA GLY A 465 1.80 -12.99 -28.26
C GLY A 465 1.51 -11.60 -28.84
N LEU A 466 2.41 -10.62 -28.68
CA LEU A 466 2.22 -9.28 -29.24
C LEU A 466 2.10 -9.29 -30.75
N ALA A 467 1.30 -8.38 -31.31
CA ALA A 467 1.19 -8.16 -32.75
C ALA A 467 2.54 -7.74 -33.36
N ASP A 468 2.76 -8.07 -34.63
CA ASP A 468 3.93 -7.60 -35.37
C ASP A 468 3.94 -6.06 -35.44
N GLY A 469 5.10 -5.45 -35.18
CA GLY A 469 5.23 -4.01 -35.15
C GLY A 469 6.51 -3.52 -34.45
N GLU A 470 6.65 -2.21 -34.43
CA GLU A 470 7.70 -1.53 -33.63
C GLU A 470 7.10 -1.01 -32.33
N TYR A 471 7.81 -1.23 -31.24
CA TYR A 471 7.40 -0.86 -29.90
C TYR A 471 8.48 0.01 -29.24
N ILE A 472 8.04 0.99 -28.48
CA ILE A 472 8.91 1.79 -27.62
C ILE A 472 8.53 1.43 -26.18
N ASP A 473 9.52 0.95 -25.41
CA ASP A 473 9.35 0.67 -23.99
C ASP A 473 8.95 1.93 -23.22
N HIS A 474 7.91 1.81 -22.39
CA HIS A 474 7.34 2.90 -21.61
C HIS A 474 8.21 3.36 -20.43
N ALA A 475 9.20 2.56 -20.04
CA ALA A 475 10.03 2.86 -18.87
C ALA A 475 11.29 3.67 -19.23
N ASN A 476 11.98 3.29 -20.31
CA ASN A 476 13.29 3.83 -20.67
C ASN A 476 13.38 4.29 -22.15
N GLY A 477 12.30 4.18 -22.93
CA GLY A 477 12.29 4.54 -24.35
C GLY A 477 13.10 3.59 -25.25
N ILE A 478 13.33 2.34 -24.82
CA ILE A 478 14.07 1.35 -25.59
C ILE A 478 13.19 0.86 -26.75
N LYS A 479 13.78 0.74 -27.95
CA LYS A 479 13.10 0.23 -29.14
C LYS A 479 13.16 -1.29 -29.20
N PHE A 480 12.01 -1.89 -29.46
CA PHE A 480 11.82 -3.31 -29.73
C PHE A 480 11.05 -3.49 -31.02
N LYS A 481 11.20 -4.66 -31.66
CA LYS A 481 10.42 -5.05 -32.84
C LYS A 481 9.86 -6.44 -32.65
N VAL A 482 8.58 -6.61 -32.99
CA VAL A 482 7.98 -7.92 -33.17
C VAL A 482 7.83 -8.19 -34.66
N GLN A 483 8.34 -9.31 -35.11
CA GLN A 483 8.21 -9.79 -36.48
C GLN A 483 8.02 -11.30 -36.46
N ASP A 484 6.97 -11.79 -37.15
CA ASP A 484 6.58 -13.21 -37.18
C ASP A 484 6.39 -13.76 -35.73
N GLY A 485 5.85 -12.93 -34.82
CA GLY A 485 5.65 -13.25 -33.39
C GLY A 485 6.94 -13.35 -32.58
N ILE A 486 8.08 -12.88 -33.09
CA ILE A 486 9.37 -12.86 -32.40
C ILE A 486 9.71 -11.44 -31.98
N LEU A 487 9.75 -11.19 -30.68
CA LEU A 487 10.23 -9.94 -30.08
C LEU A 487 11.76 -9.90 -30.14
N THR A 488 12.30 -8.84 -30.73
CA THR A 488 13.74 -8.57 -30.81
C THR A 488 14.08 -7.20 -30.28
N GLY A 489 15.26 -7.07 -29.65
CA GLY A 489 15.75 -5.82 -29.11
C GLY A 489 16.92 -6.02 -28.15
N LYS A 490 17.34 -4.94 -27.50
CA LYS A 490 18.44 -4.96 -26.53
C LYS A 490 18.03 -4.22 -25.27
N ILE A 491 18.19 -4.85 -24.11
CA ILE A 491 18.01 -4.20 -22.83
C ILE A 491 19.36 -4.09 -22.09
N LYS A 492 19.70 -2.88 -21.65
CA LYS A 492 20.96 -2.63 -20.93
C LYS A 492 20.98 -3.31 -19.56
N ALA A 493 22.18 -3.33 -18.96
CA ALA A 493 22.40 -3.78 -17.58
C ALA A 493 21.45 -3.08 -16.60
N SER A 494 20.93 -3.85 -15.65
CA SER A 494 20.12 -3.32 -14.55
C SER A 494 19.00 -2.40 -15.03
N LYS A 495 18.13 -2.91 -15.93
CA LYS A 495 16.98 -2.19 -16.51
C LYS A 495 15.73 -3.04 -16.54
N ILE A 496 14.61 -2.34 -16.53
CA ILE A 496 13.27 -2.90 -16.71
C ILE A 496 12.70 -2.29 -17.99
N ALA A 497 12.18 -3.13 -18.89
CA ALA A 497 11.43 -2.66 -20.05
C ALA A 497 9.97 -3.06 -19.93
N VAL A 498 9.06 -2.17 -20.34
CA VAL A 498 7.60 -2.34 -20.26
C VAL A 498 7.02 -2.02 -21.63
N ILE A 499 6.43 -3.01 -22.29
CA ILE A 499 5.98 -2.98 -23.68
C ILE A 499 4.51 -3.35 -23.73
N TYR A 500 3.65 -2.49 -24.27
CA TYR A 500 2.22 -2.77 -24.52
C TYR A 500 1.60 -1.75 -25.47
#